data_fe89091fbe0f0378998758cb721cd8eb
#
_entry.id   fe89091fbe0f0378998758cb721cd8eb
#
_cell.length_a   1.000
_cell.length_b   1.000
_cell.length_c   1.000
_cell.angle_alpha   90.00
_cell.angle_beta   90.00
_cell.angle_gamma   90.00
#
_symmetry.space_group_name_H-M   'P 1'
#
loop_
_entity.id
_entity.type
_entity.pdbx_description
1 polymer ?
#
loop_
_entity_poly.entity_id
_entity_poly.type
_entity_poly.pdbx_seq_one_letter_code
_entity_poly.pdbx_strand_id
1 'polypeptide(L)'
;FMLDNKRPSWFYGLVVGIVTEVIHMLMVFLNNSGDIQRAFRIVQICALPMITANGISVMIALLCISFLSKRSGTIILDSGKENISQTFQRWLFIFVLIAFFVTTFSASAFQKSMAEAIAFDTLKSNLKDIENDIQDAANKNLVMYSEFLSNELSVNLSSKELTKMVEDYNLFEITFIDENGSIINSSNEKAELQIPLKDVTNEIYYAEDNYAGIINFVGMKNENYFVQIGFYPDYFEKQLEEQILSIAQYRHIGQKGFVVICNPEGEIINDTLGNVGTNISAFGDKNVKANQKEVFITTIGDEPCFCMYSKVNDFVILVSMTEEEVFFTKQASVYMLAFM
;
A
#
# COMPACT_ATOMS: atom_id res chain seq x y z
N PHE A 1 27.79 -16.48 39.12
CA PHE A 1 28.44 -15.16 39.16
C PHE A 1 28.75 -14.71 40.58
N MET A 2 27.82 -14.85 41.54
CA MET A 2 28.09 -14.53 42.93
C MET A 2 29.05 -15.53 43.63
N LEU A 3 29.12 -16.77 43.14
CA LEU A 3 29.93 -17.82 43.74
C LEU A 3 31.41 -17.81 43.27
N ASP A 4 31.71 -17.15 42.16
CA ASP A 4 33.04 -17.25 41.49
C ASP A 4 33.85 -15.95 41.54
N ASN A 5 33.41 -14.96 42.28
CA ASN A 5 34.04 -13.64 42.43
C ASN A 5 34.48 -12.94 41.12
N LYS A 6 33.95 -13.37 39.98
CA LYS A 6 34.22 -12.80 38.66
C LYS A 6 33.27 -11.67 38.38
N ARG A 7 33.81 -10.55 37.90
CA ARG A 7 33.02 -9.38 37.54
C ARG A 7 32.11 -9.68 36.33
N PRO A 8 30.84 -9.33 36.36
CA PRO A 8 29.96 -9.49 35.21
C PRO A 8 30.44 -8.66 34.02
N SER A 9 30.66 -9.28 32.87
CA SER A 9 31.02 -8.62 31.65
C SER A 9 29.76 -7.97 31.06
N TRP A 10 29.88 -6.74 30.58
CA TRP A 10 28.81 -6.04 29.86
C TRP A 10 28.29 -6.83 28.64
N PHE A 11 29.18 -7.53 27.96
CA PHE A 11 28.84 -8.38 26.82
C PHE A 11 27.91 -9.53 27.23
N TYR A 12 28.10 -10.05 28.42
CA TYR A 12 27.24 -11.11 28.96
C TYR A 12 25.80 -10.60 29.20
N GLY A 13 25.68 -9.34 29.63
CA GLY A 13 24.38 -8.68 29.78
C GLY A 13 23.63 -8.52 28.46
N LEU A 14 24.35 -8.11 27.42
CA LEU A 14 23.78 -8.00 26.09
C LEU A 14 23.25 -9.37 25.61
N VAL A 15 24.07 -10.42 25.71
CA VAL A 15 23.69 -11.78 25.28
C VAL A 15 22.48 -12.30 26.07
N VAL A 16 22.50 -12.14 27.39
CA VAL A 16 21.37 -12.55 28.24
C VAL A 16 20.10 -11.80 27.89
N GLY A 17 20.17 -10.47 27.69
CA GLY A 17 19.04 -9.65 27.29
C GLY A 17 18.44 -10.11 25.96
N ILE A 18 19.27 -10.38 24.97
CA ILE A 18 18.85 -10.89 23.66
C ILE A 18 18.17 -12.27 23.79
N VAL A 19 18.81 -13.20 24.48
CA VAL A 19 18.30 -14.57 24.64
C VAL A 19 16.96 -14.58 25.38
N THR A 20 16.84 -13.77 26.44
CA THR A 20 15.58 -13.65 27.20
C THR A 20 14.45 -13.14 26.30
N GLU A 21 14.74 -12.16 25.44
CA GLU A 21 13.73 -11.59 24.55
C GLU A 21 13.33 -12.57 23.45
N VAL A 22 14.26 -13.32 22.90
CA VAL A 22 13.94 -14.39 21.93
C VAL A 22 13.03 -15.44 22.55
N ILE A 23 13.29 -15.85 23.81
CA ILE A 23 12.41 -16.77 24.53
C ILE A 23 11.03 -16.15 24.75
N HIS A 24 10.97 -14.86 25.12
CA HIS A 24 9.71 -14.15 25.30
C HIS A 24 8.89 -14.11 24.00
N MET A 25 9.51 -13.79 22.86
CA MET A 25 8.84 -13.80 21.56
C MET A 25 8.34 -15.20 21.17
N LEU A 26 9.11 -16.25 21.48
CA LEU A 26 8.68 -17.62 21.27
C LEU A 26 7.42 -17.94 22.10
N MET A 27 7.37 -17.50 23.36
CA MET A 27 6.20 -17.68 24.23
C MET A 27 4.97 -16.91 23.72
N VAL A 28 5.16 -15.68 23.24
CA VAL A 28 4.07 -14.90 22.58
C VAL A 28 3.53 -15.64 21.37
N PHE A 29 4.42 -16.20 20.55
CA PHE A 29 4.03 -16.98 19.37
C PHE A 29 3.24 -18.25 19.76
N LEU A 30 3.72 -19.00 20.74
CA LEU A 30 3.06 -20.21 21.21
C LEU A 30 1.69 -19.95 21.86
N ASN A 31 1.57 -18.85 22.60
CA ASN A 31 0.30 -18.48 23.26
C ASN A 31 -0.78 -18.01 22.28
N ASN A 32 -0.39 -17.56 21.09
CA ASN A 32 -1.30 -17.10 20.02
C ASN A 32 -1.38 -18.11 18.86
N SER A 33 -1.20 -19.39 19.12
CA SER A 33 -1.20 -20.44 18.10
C SER A 33 -2.54 -20.61 17.36
N GLY A 34 -3.64 -20.03 17.85
CA GLY A 34 -4.95 -20.04 17.20
C GLY A 34 -5.03 -19.14 15.95
N ASP A 35 -4.18 -18.12 15.85
CA ASP A 35 -4.04 -17.26 14.66
C ASP A 35 -2.56 -17.01 14.36
N ILE A 36 -1.97 -17.99 13.69
CA ILE A 36 -0.53 -18.03 13.39
C ILE A 36 -0.08 -16.83 12.54
N GLN A 37 -0.90 -16.38 11.60
CA GLN A 37 -0.55 -15.24 10.74
C GLN A 37 -0.49 -13.93 11.55
N ARG A 38 -1.45 -13.71 12.42
CA ARG A 38 -1.49 -12.55 13.31
C ARG A 38 -0.33 -12.58 14.32
N ALA A 39 -0.08 -13.74 14.93
CA ALA A 39 1.03 -13.94 15.87
C ALA A 39 2.39 -13.67 15.18
N PHE A 40 2.59 -14.19 13.97
CA PHE A 40 3.82 -13.97 13.18
C PHE A 40 4.03 -12.50 12.88
N ARG A 41 2.98 -11.79 12.45
CA ARG A 41 3.02 -10.36 12.16
C ARG A 41 3.39 -9.53 13.38
N ILE A 42 2.78 -9.83 14.55
CA ILE A 42 3.09 -9.15 15.81
C ILE A 42 4.55 -9.39 16.21
N VAL A 43 5.02 -10.64 16.16
CA VAL A 43 6.42 -10.99 16.50
C VAL A 43 7.39 -10.29 15.55
N GLN A 44 7.13 -10.31 14.24
CA GLN A 44 7.98 -9.65 13.24
C GLN A 44 8.10 -8.14 13.48
N ILE A 45 7.03 -7.52 13.89
CA ILE A 45 6.96 -6.08 14.16
C ILE A 45 7.69 -5.73 15.48
N CYS A 46 7.46 -6.50 16.54
CA CYS A 46 7.93 -6.18 17.89
C CYS A 46 9.31 -6.76 18.23
N ALA A 47 9.76 -7.82 17.54
CA ALA A 47 10.97 -8.55 17.93
C ALA A 47 12.23 -7.68 17.89
N LEU A 48 12.48 -6.99 16.77
CA LEU A 48 13.70 -6.21 16.61
C LEU A 48 13.84 -5.06 17.64
N PRO A 49 12.82 -4.23 17.89
CA PRO A 49 12.90 -3.16 18.88
C PRO A 49 13.01 -3.69 20.31
N MET A 50 12.30 -4.76 20.65
CA MET A 50 12.35 -5.32 21.99
C MET A 50 13.68 -6.00 22.29
N ILE A 51 14.24 -6.75 21.33
CA ILE A 51 15.57 -7.37 21.45
C ILE A 51 16.64 -6.29 21.64
N THR A 52 16.60 -5.22 20.83
CA THR A 52 17.60 -4.15 20.92
C THR A 52 17.47 -3.35 22.23
N ALA A 53 16.26 -2.96 22.61
CA ALA A 53 16.01 -2.18 23.81
C ALA A 53 16.40 -2.97 25.07
N ASN A 54 15.97 -4.21 25.19
CA ASN A 54 16.27 -5.07 26.36
C ASN A 54 17.73 -5.47 26.41
N GLY A 55 18.35 -5.82 25.29
CA GLY A 55 19.78 -6.12 25.21
C GLY A 55 20.65 -4.94 25.65
N ILE A 56 20.36 -3.74 25.14
CA ILE A 56 21.08 -2.52 25.52
C ILE A 56 20.83 -2.16 26.98
N SER A 57 19.62 -2.28 27.50
CA SER A 57 19.29 -1.95 28.89
C SER A 57 20.05 -2.83 29.88
N VAL A 58 20.08 -4.15 29.63
CA VAL A 58 20.81 -5.11 30.49
C VAL A 58 22.33 -4.88 30.37
N MET A 59 22.84 -4.59 29.19
CA MET A 59 24.23 -4.23 28.96
C MET A 59 24.64 -3.00 29.77
N ILE A 60 23.84 -1.91 29.70
CA ILE A 60 24.09 -0.67 30.46
C ILE A 60 24.03 -0.96 31.95
N ALA A 61 23.04 -1.71 32.45
CA ALA A 61 22.93 -2.05 33.86
C ALA A 61 24.20 -2.79 34.35
N LEU A 62 24.71 -3.77 33.61
CA LEU A 62 25.94 -4.50 33.98
C LEU A 62 27.22 -3.64 33.87
N LEU A 63 27.29 -2.75 32.87
CA LEU A 63 28.38 -1.75 32.80
C LEU A 63 28.40 -0.87 34.04
N CYS A 64 27.22 -0.44 34.48
CA CYS A 64 27.08 0.42 35.66
C CYS A 64 27.49 -0.31 36.96
N ILE A 65 27.02 -1.57 37.13
CA ILE A 65 27.40 -2.40 38.26
C ILE A 65 28.91 -2.64 38.25
N SER A 66 29.52 -2.92 37.09
CA SER A 66 30.96 -3.09 36.95
C SER A 66 31.75 -1.83 37.28
N PHE A 67 31.28 -0.68 36.88
CA PHE A 67 31.92 0.62 37.18
C PHE A 67 31.84 0.98 38.65
N LEU A 68 30.66 0.81 39.27
CA LEU A 68 30.46 1.04 40.71
C LEU A 68 31.30 0.10 41.55
N SER A 69 31.36 -1.20 41.21
CA SER A 69 32.20 -2.19 41.90
C SER A 69 33.68 -1.85 41.80
N LYS A 70 34.14 -1.27 40.68
CA LYS A 70 35.55 -0.81 40.53
C LYS A 70 35.86 0.41 41.39
N ARG A 71 34.90 1.32 41.57
CA ARG A 71 35.06 2.54 42.35
C ARG A 71 35.00 2.28 43.85
N SER A 72 34.19 1.30 44.30
CA SER A 72 34.09 0.89 45.66
C SER A 72 35.41 0.32 46.22
N GLY A 73 36.29 -0.21 45.39
CA GLY A 73 37.62 -0.72 45.78
C GLY A 73 38.70 0.36 45.97
N THR A 74 38.43 1.63 45.58
CA THR A 74 39.41 2.73 45.69
C THR A 74 39.02 3.85 46.67
N ILE A 75 37.87 3.76 47.32
CA ILE A 75 37.34 4.79 48.26
C ILE A 75 37.28 4.16 49.68
N ILE A 76 38.43 3.63 50.16
CA ILE A 76 38.58 3.33 51.59
C ILE A 76 39.50 4.36 52.23
N LEU A 77 39.37 5.62 51.93
CA LEU A 77 40.05 6.67 52.65
C LEU A 77 39.38 8.01 52.37
N ASP A 78 38.16 8.21 52.87
CA ASP A 78 37.86 9.47 53.51
C ASP A 78 36.56 9.40 54.32
N SER A 79 36.64 9.86 55.56
CA SER A 79 35.69 9.74 56.63
C SER A 79 34.54 10.76 56.54
N GLY A 80 33.67 10.54 55.58
CA GLY A 80 32.33 11.15 55.57
C GLY A 80 31.30 10.04 55.56
N LYS A 81 30.50 9.96 56.58
CA LYS A 81 29.43 8.98 56.80
C LYS A 81 28.33 9.00 55.71
N GLU A 82 28.65 8.86 54.44
CA GLU A 82 27.68 8.48 53.45
C GLU A 82 27.52 6.95 53.45
N ASN A 83 26.36 6.51 53.89
CA ASN A 83 26.03 5.08 53.85
C ASN A 83 26.17 4.61 52.40
N ILE A 84 27.05 3.61 52.17
CA ILE A 84 27.26 2.94 50.88
C ILE A 84 25.91 2.58 50.24
N SER A 85 24.92 2.23 51.06
CA SER A 85 23.53 1.98 50.67
C SER A 85 22.85 3.19 49.99
N GLN A 86 23.06 4.43 50.49
CA GLN A 86 22.42 5.62 49.92
C GLN A 86 23.04 6.00 48.59
N THR A 87 24.36 5.90 48.46
CA THR A 87 25.07 6.15 47.21
C THR A 87 24.66 5.11 46.15
N PHE A 88 24.54 3.84 46.54
CA PHE A 88 24.07 2.75 45.65
C PHE A 88 22.63 3.00 45.20
N GLN A 89 21.71 3.36 46.10
CA GLN A 89 20.30 3.69 45.74
C GLN A 89 20.18 4.86 44.80
N ARG A 90 20.97 5.95 44.98
CA ARG A 90 20.99 7.11 44.06
C ARG A 90 21.43 6.70 42.66
N TRP A 91 22.52 5.93 42.54
CA TRP A 91 23.02 5.49 41.27
C TRP A 91 22.06 4.49 40.60
N LEU A 92 21.48 3.55 41.36
CA LEU A 92 20.47 2.65 40.84
C LEU A 92 19.27 3.41 40.27
N PHE A 93 18.77 4.40 41.01
CA PHE A 93 17.67 5.24 40.53
C PHE A 93 18.03 5.99 39.25
N ILE A 94 19.21 6.59 39.17
CA ILE A 94 19.67 7.31 37.96
C ILE A 94 19.75 6.34 36.77
N PHE A 95 20.26 5.13 36.96
CA PHE A 95 20.36 4.13 35.90
C PHE A 95 19.01 3.61 35.42
N VAL A 96 18.09 3.33 36.33
CA VAL A 96 16.72 2.97 35.96
C VAL A 96 16.06 4.10 35.17
N LEU A 97 16.28 5.33 35.60
CA LEU A 97 15.71 6.51 34.92
C LEU A 97 16.32 6.70 33.54
N ILE A 98 17.64 6.56 33.37
CA ILE A 98 18.30 6.63 32.05
C ILE A 98 17.83 5.48 31.17
N ALA A 99 17.78 4.25 31.68
CA ALA A 99 17.29 3.09 30.93
C ALA A 99 15.83 3.32 30.45
N PHE A 100 14.98 3.84 31.33
CA PHE A 100 13.59 4.17 30.99
C PHE A 100 13.51 5.22 29.86
N PHE A 101 14.29 6.30 29.94
CA PHE A 101 14.31 7.31 28.89
C PHE A 101 14.83 6.75 27.56
N VAL A 102 15.90 5.98 27.58
CA VAL A 102 16.48 5.39 26.36
C VAL A 102 15.50 4.41 25.71
N THR A 103 14.86 3.55 26.51
CA THR A 103 13.87 2.61 25.98
C THR A 103 12.63 3.31 25.44
N THR A 104 12.13 4.31 26.15
CA THR A 104 10.95 5.09 25.72
C THR A 104 11.24 5.85 24.43
N PHE A 105 12.39 6.51 24.34
CA PHE A 105 12.79 7.25 23.15
C PHE A 105 12.97 6.31 21.95
N SER A 106 13.69 5.20 22.15
CA SER A 106 13.90 4.20 21.09
C SER A 106 12.58 3.57 20.63
N ALA A 107 11.69 3.22 21.57
CA ALA A 107 10.36 2.69 21.25
C ALA A 107 9.51 3.72 20.47
N SER A 108 9.53 4.98 20.87
CA SER A 108 8.80 6.06 20.18
C SER A 108 9.31 6.28 18.74
N ALA A 109 10.64 6.32 18.56
CA ALA A 109 11.24 6.48 17.23
C ALA A 109 10.90 5.30 16.31
N PHE A 110 10.94 4.09 16.85
CA PHE A 110 10.63 2.89 16.11
C PHE A 110 9.14 2.80 15.75
N GLN A 111 8.23 3.12 16.69
CA GLN A 111 6.79 3.17 16.43
C GLN A 111 6.45 4.16 15.33
N LYS A 112 7.16 5.31 15.27
CA LYS A 112 6.98 6.28 14.18
C LYS A 112 7.32 5.65 12.82
N SER A 113 8.52 5.10 12.69
CA SER A 113 8.96 4.48 11.43
C SER A 113 8.04 3.34 10.98
N MET A 114 7.53 2.58 11.94
CA MET A 114 6.62 1.48 11.68
C MET A 114 5.23 1.95 11.25
N ALA A 115 4.70 2.99 11.90
CA ALA A 115 3.43 3.60 11.51
C ALA A 115 3.50 4.17 10.08
N GLU A 116 4.60 4.84 9.74
CA GLU A 116 4.86 5.33 8.38
C GLU A 116 4.92 4.19 7.36
N ALA A 117 5.60 3.08 7.68
CA ALA A 117 5.68 1.92 6.81
C ALA A 117 4.31 1.25 6.58
N ILE A 118 3.51 1.10 7.65
CA ILE A 118 2.14 0.55 7.55
C ILE A 118 1.25 1.47 6.71
N ALA A 119 1.32 2.79 6.93
CA ALA A 119 0.56 3.75 6.14
C ALA A 119 0.95 3.67 4.65
N PHE A 120 2.26 3.58 4.36
CA PHE A 120 2.77 3.39 3.01
C PHE A 120 2.19 2.12 2.34
N ASP A 121 2.28 0.98 3.02
CA ASP A 121 1.77 -0.29 2.48
C ASP A 121 0.24 -0.25 2.30
N THR A 122 -0.47 0.42 3.21
CA THR A 122 -1.93 0.59 3.13
C THR A 122 -2.31 1.47 1.94
N LEU A 123 -1.67 2.63 1.77
CA LEU A 123 -1.93 3.53 0.64
C LEU A 123 -1.61 2.84 -0.69
N LYS A 124 -0.48 2.15 -0.77
CA LYS A 124 -0.05 1.42 -1.96
C LYS A 124 -1.02 0.30 -2.34
N SER A 125 -1.49 -0.47 -1.36
CA SER A 125 -2.45 -1.55 -1.59
C SER A 125 -3.79 -0.99 -2.07
N ASN A 126 -4.31 0.04 -1.41
CA ASN A 126 -5.58 0.67 -1.81
C ASN A 126 -5.49 1.30 -3.20
N LEU A 127 -4.38 1.98 -3.51
CA LEU A 127 -4.17 2.57 -4.84
C LEU A 127 -4.18 1.49 -5.93
N LYS A 128 -3.46 0.38 -5.70
CA LYS A 128 -3.43 -0.75 -6.62
C LYS A 128 -4.79 -1.41 -6.78
N ASP A 129 -5.55 -1.52 -5.70
CA ASP A 129 -6.91 -2.09 -5.75
C ASP A 129 -7.85 -1.19 -6.56
N ILE A 130 -7.73 0.14 -6.42
CA ILE A 130 -8.50 1.09 -7.22
C ILE A 130 -8.09 1.02 -8.71
N GLU A 131 -6.77 0.95 -8.99
CA GLU A 131 -6.27 0.75 -10.35
C GLU A 131 -6.87 -0.50 -11.00
N ASN A 132 -6.87 -1.61 -10.28
CA ASN A 132 -7.42 -2.88 -10.75
C ASN A 132 -8.95 -2.78 -10.95
N ASP A 133 -9.68 -2.20 -10.00
CA ASP A 133 -11.14 -2.05 -10.10
C ASP A 133 -11.55 -1.20 -11.32
N ILE A 134 -10.80 -0.14 -11.60
CA ILE A 134 -11.01 0.71 -12.80
C ILE A 134 -10.74 -0.10 -14.07
N GLN A 135 -9.63 -0.83 -14.12
CA GLN A 135 -9.28 -1.66 -15.26
C GLN A 135 -10.30 -2.77 -15.48
N ASP A 136 -10.74 -3.43 -14.41
CA ASP A 136 -11.75 -4.49 -14.46
C ASP A 136 -13.12 -3.95 -14.90
N ALA A 137 -13.49 -2.75 -14.46
CA ALA A 137 -14.72 -2.08 -14.90
C ALA A 137 -14.66 -1.75 -16.40
N ALA A 138 -13.54 -1.23 -16.88
CA ALA A 138 -13.31 -0.96 -18.29
C ALA A 138 -13.42 -2.23 -19.14
N ASN A 139 -12.73 -3.29 -18.72
CA ASN A 139 -12.72 -4.57 -19.39
C ASN A 139 -14.13 -5.20 -19.43
N LYS A 140 -14.85 -5.15 -18.30
CA LYS A 140 -16.20 -5.68 -18.22
C LYS A 140 -17.17 -4.93 -19.15
N ASN A 141 -17.04 -3.62 -19.26
CA ASN A 141 -17.86 -2.83 -20.17
C ASN A 141 -17.59 -3.18 -21.64
N LEU A 142 -16.31 -3.33 -22.02
CA LEU A 142 -15.96 -3.78 -23.36
C LEU A 142 -16.61 -5.12 -23.69
N VAL A 143 -16.51 -6.08 -22.79
CA VAL A 143 -17.08 -7.42 -22.98
C VAL A 143 -18.60 -7.36 -23.07
N MET A 144 -19.28 -6.65 -22.14
CA MET A 144 -20.75 -6.53 -22.15
C MET A 144 -21.27 -5.84 -23.43
N TYR A 145 -20.57 -4.81 -23.87
CA TYR A 145 -20.96 -4.09 -25.09
C TYR A 145 -20.73 -4.93 -26.35
N SER A 146 -19.63 -5.69 -26.36
CA SER A 146 -19.37 -6.65 -27.45
C SER A 146 -20.41 -7.76 -27.49
N GLU A 147 -20.87 -8.26 -26.34
CA GLU A 147 -21.94 -9.24 -26.24
C GLU A 147 -23.27 -8.67 -26.77
N PHE A 148 -23.61 -7.42 -26.40
CA PHE A 148 -24.77 -6.73 -26.94
C PHE A 148 -24.69 -6.60 -28.46
N LEU A 149 -23.57 -6.08 -28.99
CA LEU A 149 -23.37 -5.94 -30.43
C LEU A 149 -23.39 -7.28 -31.15
N SER A 150 -22.77 -8.34 -30.61
CA SER A 150 -22.72 -9.66 -31.25
C SER A 150 -24.11 -10.28 -31.38
N ASN A 151 -25.04 -9.97 -30.48
CA ASN A 151 -26.42 -10.43 -30.54
C ASN A 151 -27.27 -9.69 -31.61
N GLU A 152 -26.90 -8.45 -31.95
CA GLU A 152 -27.55 -7.68 -33.00
C GLU A 152 -26.93 -7.90 -34.37
N LEU A 153 -25.72 -8.43 -34.43
CA LEU A 153 -24.96 -8.68 -35.65
C LEU A 153 -25.40 -10.00 -36.33
N SER A 154 -25.56 -9.94 -37.65
CA SER A 154 -25.81 -11.12 -38.48
C SER A 154 -24.69 -11.29 -39.49
N VAL A 155 -24.24 -12.53 -39.71
CA VAL A 155 -23.27 -12.89 -40.75
C VAL A 155 -23.73 -12.46 -42.16
N ASN A 156 -25.03 -12.30 -42.35
CA ASN A 156 -25.62 -11.93 -43.64
C ASN A 156 -25.51 -10.42 -43.95
N LEU A 157 -25.04 -9.59 -43.03
CA LEU A 157 -24.81 -8.17 -43.29
C LEU A 157 -23.73 -8.01 -44.37
N SER A 158 -23.95 -7.08 -45.28
CA SER A 158 -22.93 -6.72 -46.29
C SER A 158 -21.78 -5.97 -45.64
N SER A 159 -20.58 -6.01 -46.24
CA SER A 159 -19.42 -5.21 -45.73
C SER A 159 -19.73 -3.72 -45.65
N LYS A 160 -20.60 -3.19 -46.50
CA LYS A 160 -21.04 -1.79 -46.40
C LYS A 160 -21.90 -1.49 -45.18
N GLU A 161 -22.75 -2.42 -44.76
CA GLU A 161 -23.57 -2.27 -43.56
C GLU A 161 -22.69 -2.39 -42.33
N LEU A 162 -21.70 -3.31 -42.32
CA LEU A 162 -20.71 -3.42 -41.28
C LEU A 162 -19.88 -2.14 -41.15
N THR A 163 -19.42 -1.56 -42.27
CA THR A 163 -18.68 -0.28 -42.24
C THR A 163 -19.54 0.84 -41.67
N LYS A 164 -20.83 0.92 -42.04
CA LYS A 164 -21.74 1.88 -41.46
C LYS A 164 -21.93 1.68 -39.94
N MET A 165 -22.06 0.45 -39.46
CA MET A 165 -22.15 0.16 -38.03
C MET A 165 -20.87 0.55 -37.30
N VAL A 166 -19.70 0.31 -37.89
CA VAL A 166 -18.41 0.75 -37.33
C VAL A 166 -18.37 2.26 -37.17
N GLU A 167 -18.85 3.01 -38.16
CA GLU A 167 -18.96 4.46 -38.09
C GLU A 167 -20.00 4.95 -37.07
N ASP A 168 -21.22 4.37 -37.08
CA ASP A 168 -22.32 4.73 -36.18
C ASP A 168 -21.98 4.46 -34.71
N TYR A 169 -21.22 3.40 -34.39
CA TYR A 169 -20.82 3.00 -33.05
C TYR A 169 -19.38 3.42 -32.69
N ASN A 170 -18.68 4.13 -33.57
CA ASN A 170 -17.29 4.57 -33.38
C ASN A 170 -16.34 3.42 -33.00
N LEU A 171 -16.45 2.29 -33.72
CA LEU A 171 -15.62 1.12 -33.53
C LEU A 171 -14.40 1.18 -34.46
N PHE A 172 -13.37 0.34 -34.20
CA PHE A 172 -12.26 0.16 -35.11
C PHE A 172 -12.62 -0.79 -36.24
N GLU A 173 -13.16 -1.96 -35.92
CA GLU A 173 -13.62 -2.95 -36.93
C GLU A 173 -14.64 -3.94 -36.35
N ILE A 174 -15.41 -4.57 -37.25
CA ILE A 174 -16.22 -5.76 -36.97
C ILE A 174 -15.86 -6.82 -38.00
N THR A 175 -15.47 -8.00 -37.53
CA THR A 175 -15.01 -9.10 -38.39
C THR A 175 -15.68 -10.41 -37.99
N PHE A 176 -16.25 -11.11 -38.95
CA PHE A 176 -16.79 -12.48 -38.80
C PHE A 176 -15.78 -13.51 -39.23
N ILE A 177 -15.57 -14.52 -38.42
CA ILE A 177 -14.54 -15.55 -38.58
C ILE A 177 -15.18 -16.91 -38.45
N ASP A 178 -14.84 -17.86 -39.33
CA ASP A 178 -15.32 -19.24 -39.27
C ASP A 178 -14.56 -20.04 -38.21
N GLU A 179 -15.00 -21.28 -37.94
CA GLU A 179 -14.36 -22.19 -36.99
C GLU A 179 -12.92 -22.56 -37.36
N ASN A 180 -12.51 -22.35 -38.62
CA ASN A 180 -11.16 -22.63 -39.12
C ASN A 180 -10.22 -21.42 -39.04
N GLY A 181 -10.73 -20.25 -38.64
CA GLY A 181 -9.97 -19.02 -38.59
C GLY A 181 -9.97 -18.19 -39.87
N SER A 182 -10.83 -18.55 -40.85
CA SER A 182 -10.95 -17.79 -42.08
C SER A 182 -11.96 -16.67 -41.92
N ILE A 183 -11.65 -15.49 -42.43
CA ILE A 183 -12.54 -14.35 -42.40
C ILE A 183 -13.69 -14.58 -43.37
N ILE A 184 -14.92 -14.59 -42.84
CA ILE A 184 -16.14 -14.72 -43.63
C ILE A 184 -16.54 -13.36 -44.21
N ASN A 185 -16.52 -12.34 -43.38
CA ASN A 185 -16.90 -10.98 -43.73
C ASN A 185 -16.26 -9.98 -42.77
N SER A 186 -15.98 -8.76 -43.20
CA SER A 186 -15.39 -7.72 -42.36
C SER A 186 -15.77 -6.32 -42.85
N SER A 187 -15.81 -5.38 -41.92
CA SER A 187 -15.87 -3.95 -42.19
C SER A 187 -14.53 -3.41 -42.73
N ASN A 188 -13.42 -4.10 -42.47
CA ASN A 188 -12.07 -3.72 -42.85
C ASN A 188 -11.51 -4.71 -43.87
N GLU A 189 -11.14 -4.24 -45.05
CA GLU A 189 -10.55 -5.07 -46.11
C GLU A 189 -9.20 -5.73 -45.74
N LYS A 190 -8.51 -5.15 -44.75
CA LYS A 190 -7.22 -5.63 -44.23
C LYS A 190 -7.36 -6.30 -42.85
N ALA A 191 -8.56 -6.72 -42.49
CA ALA A 191 -8.78 -7.38 -41.21
C ALA A 191 -7.92 -8.65 -41.10
N GLU A 192 -7.36 -8.87 -39.93
CA GLU A 192 -6.59 -10.06 -39.59
C GLU A 192 -7.19 -10.69 -38.31
N LEU A 193 -6.95 -12.00 -38.15
CA LEU A 193 -7.35 -12.70 -36.95
C LEU A 193 -6.48 -12.25 -35.76
N GLN A 194 -7.09 -11.60 -34.78
CA GLN A 194 -6.42 -11.10 -33.57
C GLN A 194 -6.77 -11.93 -32.33
N ILE A 195 -7.83 -12.73 -32.40
CA ILE A 195 -8.33 -13.51 -31.25
C ILE A 195 -7.91 -14.99 -31.35
N PRO A 196 -7.58 -15.67 -30.23
CA PRO A 196 -7.29 -17.10 -30.20
C PRO A 196 -8.61 -17.92 -30.28
N LEU A 197 -8.90 -18.56 -31.40
CA LEU A 197 -10.17 -19.26 -31.61
C LEU A 197 -10.40 -20.45 -30.68
N LYS A 198 -9.33 -21.10 -30.19
CA LYS A 198 -9.46 -22.33 -29.40
C LYS A 198 -10.04 -22.13 -28.01
N ASP A 199 -9.83 -20.95 -27.44
CA ASP A 199 -10.21 -20.60 -26.07
C ASP A 199 -10.77 -19.18 -26.03
N VAL A 200 -11.82 -18.88 -26.82
CA VAL A 200 -12.50 -17.59 -26.73
C VAL A 200 -13.25 -17.53 -25.40
N THR A 201 -12.69 -16.79 -24.44
CA THR A 201 -13.20 -16.66 -23.06
C THR A 201 -13.86 -15.32 -22.79
N ASN A 202 -14.25 -14.57 -23.82
CA ASN A 202 -14.75 -13.20 -23.71
C ASN A 202 -13.74 -12.28 -23.00
N GLU A 203 -12.45 -12.49 -23.26
CA GLU A 203 -11.36 -11.64 -22.78
C GLU A 203 -11.02 -10.57 -23.81
N ILE A 204 -10.24 -9.59 -23.38
CA ILE A 204 -9.74 -8.55 -24.28
C ILE A 204 -8.38 -8.97 -24.82
N TYR A 205 -8.26 -8.89 -26.13
CA TYR A 205 -7.04 -9.15 -26.87
C TYR A 205 -6.49 -7.84 -27.41
N TYR A 206 -5.19 -7.64 -27.32
CA TYR A 206 -4.54 -6.41 -27.75
C TYR A 206 -3.76 -6.65 -29.03
N ALA A 207 -3.95 -5.80 -30.02
CA ALA A 207 -3.15 -5.77 -31.22
C ALA A 207 -2.69 -4.35 -31.53
N GLU A 208 -1.50 -4.21 -32.12
CA GLU A 208 -0.92 -2.92 -32.51
C GLU A 208 -1.29 -2.61 -33.96
N ASP A 209 -1.88 -1.43 -34.17
CA ASP A 209 -2.14 -0.89 -35.50
C ASP A 209 -1.24 0.34 -35.75
N ASN A 210 -0.70 0.42 -36.97
CA ASN A 210 0.26 1.47 -37.35
C ASN A 210 -0.32 2.90 -37.30
N TYR A 211 -1.66 3.04 -37.35
CA TYR A 211 -2.36 4.33 -37.42
C TYR A 211 -3.13 4.64 -36.14
N ALA A 212 -3.67 3.62 -35.47
CA ALA A 212 -4.56 3.78 -34.33
C ALA A 212 -3.89 3.41 -32.99
N GLY A 213 -2.66 2.88 -33.02
CA GLY A 213 -1.96 2.43 -31.80
C GLY A 213 -2.40 1.06 -31.35
N ILE A 214 -2.50 0.84 -30.01
CA ILE A 214 -2.94 -0.44 -29.46
C ILE A 214 -4.48 -0.51 -29.54
N ILE A 215 -5.01 -1.43 -30.31
CA ILE A 215 -6.44 -1.69 -30.45
C ILE A 215 -6.88 -2.78 -29.49
N ASN A 216 -8.02 -2.59 -28.85
CA ASN A 216 -8.64 -3.54 -27.95
C ASN A 216 -9.61 -4.44 -28.76
N PHE A 217 -9.32 -5.70 -28.93
CA PHE A 217 -10.19 -6.65 -29.58
C PHE A 217 -10.95 -7.50 -28.57
N VAL A 218 -12.24 -7.72 -28.80
CA VAL A 218 -13.05 -8.68 -28.06
C VAL A 218 -13.56 -9.73 -29.01
N GLY A 219 -13.30 -11.00 -28.68
CA GLY A 219 -13.80 -12.16 -29.41
C GLY A 219 -15.07 -12.71 -28.77
N MET A 220 -16.14 -12.85 -29.54
CA MET A 220 -17.40 -13.45 -29.13
C MET A 220 -17.67 -14.73 -29.96
N LYS A 221 -18.02 -15.81 -29.27
CA LYS A 221 -18.41 -17.05 -29.95
C LYS A 221 -19.93 -17.05 -30.18
N ASN A 222 -20.34 -17.22 -31.42
CA ASN A 222 -21.71 -17.56 -31.81
C ASN A 222 -21.77 -19.03 -32.27
N GLU A 223 -22.97 -19.57 -32.50
CA GLU A 223 -23.16 -21.00 -32.77
C GLU A 223 -22.24 -21.56 -33.85
N ASN A 224 -22.03 -20.84 -34.97
CA ASN A 224 -21.27 -21.32 -36.13
C ASN A 224 -20.14 -20.39 -36.57
N TYR A 225 -19.85 -19.33 -35.83
CA TYR A 225 -18.82 -18.36 -36.18
C TYR A 225 -18.35 -17.60 -34.96
N PHE A 226 -17.24 -16.90 -35.12
CA PHE A 226 -16.76 -15.96 -34.13
C PHE A 226 -16.93 -14.53 -34.65
N VAL A 227 -17.23 -13.59 -33.75
CA VAL A 227 -17.26 -12.18 -34.05
C VAL A 227 -16.08 -11.52 -33.31
N GLN A 228 -15.21 -10.88 -34.06
CA GLN A 228 -14.15 -10.04 -33.54
C GLN A 228 -14.57 -8.58 -33.67
N ILE A 229 -14.57 -7.85 -32.55
CA ILE A 229 -14.92 -6.43 -32.50
C ILE A 229 -13.69 -5.68 -31.99
N GLY A 230 -13.21 -4.72 -32.78
CA GLY A 230 -12.10 -3.86 -32.43
C GLY A 230 -12.60 -2.50 -31.91
N PHE A 231 -12.00 -2.03 -30.81
CA PHE A 231 -12.31 -0.76 -30.17
C PHE A 231 -11.08 0.13 -30.13
N TYR A 232 -11.26 1.42 -30.39
CA TYR A 232 -10.21 2.40 -30.16
C TYR A 232 -9.84 2.48 -28.68
N PRO A 233 -8.58 2.81 -28.32
CA PRO A 233 -8.13 2.85 -26.92
C PRO A 233 -8.95 3.77 -26.03
N ASP A 234 -9.40 4.89 -26.60
CA ASP A 234 -10.15 5.96 -25.94
C ASP A 234 -11.68 5.76 -25.94
N TYR A 235 -12.16 4.63 -26.53
CA TYR A 235 -13.59 4.39 -26.74
C TYR A 235 -14.44 4.51 -25.46
N PHE A 236 -13.88 4.15 -24.31
CA PHE A 236 -14.59 4.12 -23.03
C PHE A 236 -14.19 5.21 -22.05
N GLU A 237 -13.30 6.11 -22.40
CA GLU A 237 -12.85 7.15 -21.46
C GLU A 237 -14.00 7.96 -20.87
N LYS A 238 -14.97 8.35 -21.70
CA LYS A 238 -16.14 9.10 -21.24
C LYS A 238 -17.15 8.27 -20.44
N GLN A 239 -17.32 7.00 -20.76
CA GLN A 239 -18.22 6.10 -20.01
C GLN A 239 -17.59 5.61 -18.72
N LEU A 240 -16.26 5.51 -18.67
CA LEU A 240 -15.48 5.25 -17.47
C LEU A 240 -15.59 6.38 -16.45
N GLU A 241 -15.76 7.63 -16.85
CA GLU A 241 -15.89 8.76 -15.93
C GLU A 241 -16.94 8.50 -14.84
N GLU A 242 -18.15 8.12 -15.22
CA GLU A 242 -19.23 7.84 -14.25
C GLU A 242 -18.91 6.64 -13.33
N GLN A 243 -18.22 5.61 -13.84
CA GLN A 243 -17.84 4.44 -13.05
C GLN A 243 -16.67 4.72 -12.14
N ILE A 244 -15.67 5.44 -12.60
CA ILE A 244 -14.55 5.93 -11.78
C ILE A 244 -15.08 6.77 -10.62
N LEU A 245 -16.04 7.65 -10.89
CA LEU A 245 -16.71 8.45 -9.86
C LEU A 245 -17.36 7.55 -8.80
N SER A 246 -18.04 6.48 -9.22
CA SER A 246 -18.69 5.56 -8.28
C SER A 246 -17.67 4.75 -7.46
N ILE A 247 -16.58 4.27 -8.07
CA ILE A 247 -15.53 3.51 -7.39
C ILE A 247 -14.87 4.36 -6.29
N ALA A 248 -14.57 5.62 -6.58
CA ALA A 248 -13.93 6.52 -5.62
C ALA A 248 -14.87 6.95 -4.49
N GLN A 249 -16.14 7.20 -4.81
CA GLN A 249 -17.11 7.70 -3.83
C GLN A 249 -17.38 6.73 -2.67
N TYR A 250 -17.22 5.44 -2.89
CA TYR A 250 -17.48 4.40 -1.89
C TYR A 250 -16.22 3.86 -1.23
N ARG A 251 -15.04 4.30 -1.64
CA ARG A 251 -13.78 3.84 -1.05
C ARG A 251 -13.35 4.73 0.12
N HIS A 252 -13.24 4.10 1.28
CA HIS A 252 -12.65 4.71 2.46
C HIS A 252 -11.27 4.10 2.72
N ILE A 253 -10.29 4.95 2.93
CA ILE A 253 -8.93 4.55 3.29
C ILE A 253 -8.76 4.79 4.77
N GLY A 254 -8.70 3.71 5.56
CA GLY A 254 -8.73 3.82 7.01
C GLY A 254 -10.07 4.37 7.53
N GLN A 255 -10.00 5.27 8.52
CA GLN A 255 -11.19 5.91 9.11
C GLN A 255 -11.46 7.32 8.58
N LYS A 256 -10.40 8.07 8.28
CA LYS A 256 -10.45 9.48 7.87
C LYS A 256 -9.81 9.73 6.50
N GLY A 257 -9.24 8.69 5.89
CA GLY A 257 -8.60 8.81 4.59
C GLY A 257 -9.63 8.91 3.46
N PHE A 258 -9.21 9.49 2.35
CA PHE A 258 -10.07 9.77 1.21
C PHE A 258 -9.34 9.52 -0.11
N VAL A 259 -10.14 9.44 -1.17
CA VAL A 259 -9.69 9.30 -2.55
C VAL A 259 -10.08 10.55 -3.32
N VAL A 260 -9.15 11.08 -4.10
CA VAL A 260 -9.38 12.20 -5.02
C VAL A 260 -9.05 11.72 -6.42
N ILE A 261 -9.92 12.01 -7.38
CA ILE A 261 -9.70 11.71 -8.79
C ILE A 261 -9.67 13.00 -9.57
N CYS A 262 -8.64 13.14 -10.40
CA CYS A 262 -8.42 14.30 -11.25
C CYS A 262 -8.35 13.88 -12.71
N ASN A 263 -8.73 14.82 -13.61
CA ASN A 263 -8.46 14.73 -15.03
C ASN A 263 -6.96 14.95 -15.33
N PRO A 264 -6.50 14.80 -16.59
CA PRO A 264 -5.10 15.01 -16.97
C PRO A 264 -4.60 16.43 -16.70
N GLU A 265 -5.48 17.42 -16.68
CA GLU A 265 -5.20 18.82 -16.38
C GLU A 265 -5.06 19.08 -14.88
N GLY A 266 -5.35 18.06 -14.04
CA GLY A 266 -5.30 18.15 -12.58
C GLY A 266 -6.56 18.76 -11.96
N GLU A 267 -7.64 18.91 -12.69
CA GLU A 267 -8.93 19.32 -12.14
C GLU A 267 -9.58 18.14 -11.40
N ILE A 268 -10.07 18.39 -10.21
CA ILE A 268 -10.71 17.37 -9.37
C ILE A 268 -12.11 17.10 -9.92
N ILE A 269 -12.32 15.89 -10.42
CA ILE A 269 -13.60 15.41 -10.94
C ILE A 269 -14.40 14.65 -9.89
N ASN A 270 -13.73 14.03 -8.91
CA ASN A 270 -14.38 13.40 -7.77
C ASN A 270 -13.56 13.54 -6.50
N ASP A 271 -14.25 13.84 -5.41
CA ASP A 271 -13.70 14.00 -4.08
C ASP A 271 -14.81 13.90 -3.03
N THR A 272 -14.51 13.25 -1.92
CA THR A 272 -15.41 13.17 -0.77
C THR A 272 -15.41 14.44 0.11
N LEU A 273 -14.50 15.38 -0.16
CA LEU A 273 -14.31 16.62 0.62
C LEU A 273 -15.00 17.84 0.02
N GLY A 274 -15.64 17.70 -1.15
CA GLY A 274 -16.37 18.80 -1.80
C GLY A 274 -15.50 19.78 -2.60
N ASN A 275 -14.30 19.34 -3.04
CA ASN A 275 -13.37 20.17 -3.82
C ASN A 275 -13.53 19.98 -5.34
N VAL A 276 -14.59 19.34 -5.80
CA VAL A 276 -14.85 19.11 -7.22
C VAL A 276 -14.83 20.42 -8.01
N GLY A 277 -14.16 20.43 -9.15
CA GLY A 277 -13.96 21.62 -9.98
C GLY A 277 -12.78 22.49 -9.56
N THR A 278 -12.05 22.14 -8.49
CA THR A 278 -10.78 22.80 -8.13
C THR A 278 -9.59 22.02 -8.69
N ASN A 279 -8.41 22.66 -8.76
CA ASN A 279 -7.21 21.97 -9.23
C ASN A 279 -6.46 21.31 -8.07
N ILE A 280 -5.96 20.10 -8.28
CA ILE A 280 -5.19 19.33 -7.28
C ILE A 280 -3.96 20.09 -6.75
N SER A 281 -3.42 21.03 -7.52
CA SER A 281 -2.35 21.92 -7.08
C SER A 281 -2.75 22.83 -5.92
N ALA A 282 -4.05 23.01 -5.65
CA ALA A 282 -4.56 23.74 -4.51
C ALA A 282 -4.31 23.00 -3.17
N PHE A 283 -4.02 21.71 -3.19
CA PHE A 283 -3.62 20.93 -2.02
C PHE A 283 -2.16 21.12 -1.60
N GLY A 284 -1.47 22.12 -2.11
CA GLY A 284 -0.32 22.71 -1.45
C GLY A 284 1.06 22.27 -1.88
N ASP A 285 1.23 21.33 -2.78
CA ASP A 285 2.56 21.05 -3.29
C ASP A 285 2.66 21.10 -4.81
N LYS A 286 3.49 22.04 -5.31
CA LYS A 286 3.82 22.21 -6.73
C LYS A 286 4.57 21.01 -7.34
N ASN A 287 4.82 19.96 -6.53
CA ASN A 287 5.62 18.80 -6.89
C ASN A 287 4.82 17.52 -7.10
N VAL A 288 3.51 17.57 -7.31
CA VAL A 288 2.75 16.43 -7.81
C VAL A 288 3.18 16.19 -9.27
N LYS A 289 4.38 15.62 -9.41
CA LYS A 289 4.89 15.18 -10.71
C LYS A 289 4.21 13.86 -11.04
N ALA A 290 3.53 13.86 -12.16
CA ALA A 290 2.68 12.80 -12.69
C ALA A 290 3.35 11.43 -12.91
N ASN A 291 4.25 10.96 -12.08
CA ASN A 291 4.86 9.62 -12.17
C ASN A 291 5.54 9.14 -10.86
N GLN A 292 5.32 9.79 -9.73
CA GLN A 292 5.97 9.34 -8.49
C GLN A 292 5.02 8.43 -7.70
N LYS A 293 5.33 7.14 -7.67
CA LYS A 293 4.73 6.14 -6.75
C LYS A 293 5.35 6.23 -5.34
N GLU A 294 5.74 7.42 -4.92
CA GLU A 294 6.30 7.67 -3.59
C GLU A 294 5.26 8.34 -2.70
N VAL A 295 5.25 7.98 -1.42
CA VAL A 295 4.43 8.67 -0.43
C VAL A 295 5.01 10.04 -0.18
N PHE A 296 4.18 11.05 -0.21
CA PHE A 296 4.52 12.42 0.16
C PHE A 296 3.56 12.92 1.23
N ILE A 297 3.99 13.90 1.99
CA ILE A 297 3.16 14.54 3.01
C ILE A 297 2.73 15.90 2.46
N THR A 298 1.43 16.16 2.48
CA THR A 298 0.87 17.46 2.12
C THR A 298 -0.26 17.82 3.08
N THR A 299 -0.68 19.08 3.05
CA THR A 299 -1.81 19.54 3.86
C THR A 299 -3.05 19.58 2.97
N ILE A 300 -4.09 18.87 3.39
CA ILE A 300 -5.38 18.85 2.70
C ILE A 300 -6.44 19.36 3.67
N GLY A 301 -7.12 20.43 3.29
CA GLY A 301 -7.86 21.23 4.25
C GLY A 301 -6.87 21.87 5.25
N ASP A 302 -7.06 21.64 6.53
CA ASP A 302 -6.13 22.10 7.58
C ASP A 302 -5.34 20.94 8.22
N GLU A 303 -5.43 19.72 7.68
CA GLU A 303 -4.82 18.52 8.25
C GLU A 303 -3.64 18.02 7.40
N PRO A 304 -2.50 17.68 8.01
CA PRO A 304 -1.40 17.02 7.32
C PRO A 304 -1.79 15.57 6.97
N CYS A 305 -1.56 15.20 5.72
CA CYS A 305 -1.92 13.89 5.17
C CYS A 305 -0.73 13.21 4.51
N PHE A 306 -0.63 11.91 4.71
CA PHE A 306 0.20 11.01 3.89
C PHE A 306 -0.56 10.70 2.61
N CYS A 307 0.03 10.99 1.48
CA CYS A 307 -0.60 10.85 0.18
C CYS A 307 0.24 10.00 -0.76
N MET A 308 -0.43 9.27 -1.62
CA MET A 308 0.15 8.57 -2.76
C MET A 308 -0.76 8.78 -3.97
N TYR A 309 -0.18 8.91 -5.16
CA TYR A 309 -0.98 8.99 -6.37
C TYR A 309 -0.44 8.10 -7.47
N SER A 310 -1.31 7.77 -8.41
CA SER A 310 -0.98 7.05 -9.62
C SER A 310 -1.77 7.62 -10.79
N LYS A 311 -1.23 7.43 -11.99
CA LYS A 311 -1.95 7.74 -13.23
C LYS A 311 -2.50 6.43 -13.80
N VAL A 312 -3.83 6.40 -14.02
CA VAL A 312 -4.53 5.29 -14.65
C VAL A 312 -5.29 5.84 -15.84
N ASN A 313 -4.91 5.41 -17.03
CA ASN A 313 -5.34 6.02 -18.28
C ASN A 313 -5.08 7.55 -18.26
N ASP A 314 -6.08 8.37 -18.46
CA ASP A 314 -5.98 9.81 -18.35
C ASP A 314 -6.33 10.37 -16.97
N PHE A 315 -6.62 9.52 -15.99
CA PHE A 315 -6.96 9.96 -14.65
C PHE A 315 -5.77 9.92 -13.70
N VAL A 316 -5.70 10.91 -12.83
CA VAL A 316 -4.78 10.91 -11.67
C VAL A 316 -5.59 10.56 -10.43
N ILE A 317 -5.24 9.46 -9.80
CA ILE A 317 -5.88 8.97 -8.58
C ILE A 317 -4.96 9.26 -7.42
N LEU A 318 -5.43 10.05 -6.46
CA LEU A 318 -4.73 10.34 -5.22
C LEU A 318 -5.45 9.67 -4.07
N VAL A 319 -4.71 8.93 -3.25
CA VAL A 319 -5.17 8.30 -2.01
C VAL A 319 -4.47 8.96 -0.83
N SER A 320 -5.18 9.15 0.27
CA SER A 320 -4.64 9.83 1.44
C SER A 320 -5.03 9.17 2.75
N MET A 321 -4.19 9.37 3.78
CA MET A 321 -4.48 9.08 5.18
C MET A 321 -4.03 10.26 6.03
N THR A 322 -4.81 10.67 7.03
CA THR A 322 -4.43 11.77 7.92
C THR A 322 -3.26 11.37 8.82
N GLU A 323 -2.38 12.32 9.13
CA GLU A 323 -1.25 12.09 10.05
C GLU A 323 -1.75 11.65 11.43
N GLU A 324 -2.88 12.18 11.89
CA GLU A 324 -3.51 11.79 13.14
C GLU A 324 -3.83 10.29 13.16
N GLU A 325 -4.40 9.76 12.09
CA GLU A 325 -4.75 8.34 11.98
C GLU A 325 -3.50 7.46 11.92
N VAL A 326 -2.51 7.84 11.13
CA VAL A 326 -1.24 7.12 10.99
C VAL A 326 -0.55 6.97 12.34
N PHE A 327 -0.55 8.04 13.16
CA PHE A 327 0.13 8.04 14.47
C PHE A 327 -0.80 7.80 15.66
N PHE A 328 -2.07 7.46 15.45
CA PHE A 328 -3.02 7.20 16.54
C PHE A 328 -2.52 6.15 17.54
N THR A 329 -1.99 5.05 17.05
CA THR A 329 -1.42 3.97 17.89
C THR A 329 -0.21 4.43 18.70
N LYS A 330 0.61 5.32 18.13
CA LYS A 330 1.76 5.93 18.83
C LYS A 330 1.30 6.83 19.95
N GLN A 331 0.32 7.69 19.71
CA GLN A 331 -0.22 8.59 20.72
C GLN A 331 -0.85 7.82 21.88
N ALA A 332 -1.64 6.79 21.59
CA ALA A 332 -2.23 5.91 22.59
C ALA A 332 -1.15 5.20 23.45
N SER A 333 -0.06 4.73 22.84
CA SER A 333 1.05 4.08 23.55
C SER A 333 1.82 5.05 24.45
N VAL A 334 2.04 6.29 24.00
CA VAL A 334 2.69 7.35 24.81
C VAL A 334 1.82 7.71 26.01
N TYR A 335 0.51 7.83 25.83
CA TYR A 335 -0.40 8.08 26.93
C TYR A 335 -0.42 6.92 27.94
N MET A 336 -0.46 5.67 27.50
CA MET A 336 -0.36 4.49 28.41
C MET A 336 0.93 4.50 29.22
N LEU A 337 2.08 4.82 28.58
CA LEU A 337 3.37 4.89 29.28
C LEU A 337 3.46 6.05 30.28
N ALA A 338 2.74 7.15 30.03
CA ALA A 338 2.71 8.29 30.95
C ALA A 338 1.83 8.07 32.18
N PHE A 339 0.89 7.10 32.12
CA PHE A 339 0.00 6.74 33.22
C PHE A 339 0.45 5.50 34.03
N MET A 340 1.49 4.79 33.61
CA MET A 340 2.17 3.73 34.36
C MET A 340 3.36 4.29 35.15
#